data_75c158edafe5a4309e478380a62da4b6
#
_entry.id   75c158edafe5a4309e478380a62da4b6
#
_cell.length_a   1.000
_cell.length_b   1.000
_cell.length_c   1.000
_cell.angle_alpha   90.00
_cell.angle_beta   90.00
_cell.angle_gamma   90.00
#
_symmetry.space_group_name_H-M   'P 1'
#
loop_
_entity.id
_entity.type
_entity.pdbx_description
1 polymer ?
#
loop_
_entity_poly.entity_id
_entity_poly.type
_entity_poly.pdbx_seq_one_letter_code
_entity_poly.pdbx_strand_id
1 'polypeptide(L)'
;MKKKIRIYLFTTSRAEFALVNYLLHELRKNKIFITKLIVGGTHNLSNYGKTINEIKDQGHKIYKILKSFKSNDDPNSIVNYIKNDIGEINNIFSKEKIDYVVIFGDRYETLSIVINSIMHQKKIIHLGGGEITEGVIDDQVRNIITKAAYYHFPSSEFYKKRIINM
;
A
#
# COMPACT_ATOMS: atom_id res chain seq x y z
N MET A 1 -2.17 29.36 -9.24
CA MET A 1 -1.29 28.19 -8.98
C MET A 1 -2.09 26.91 -9.23
N LYS A 2 -1.55 25.95 -10.00
CA LYS A 2 -2.23 24.64 -10.19
C LYS A 2 -2.31 23.93 -8.86
N LYS A 3 -3.47 23.33 -8.52
CA LYS A 3 -3.70 22.55 -7.31
C LYS A 3 -2.77 21.35 -7.31
N LYS A 4 -1.95 21.18 -6.27
CA LYS A 4 -1.07 20.03 -6.12
C LYS A 4 -1.87 18.80 -5.70
N ILE A 5 -1.52 17.65 -6.25
CA ILE A 5 -2.12 16.33 -5.98
C ILE A 5 -1.27 15.61 -4.92
N ARG A 6 -1.89 15.16 -3.83
CA ARG A 6 -1.22 14.48 -2.71
C ARG A 6 -1.41 12.98 -2.84
N ILE A 7 -0.30 12.28 -3.04
CA ILE A 7 -0.26 10.83 -3.25
C ILE A 7 0.49 10.18 -2.09
N TYR A 8 -0.16 9.26 -1.42
CA TYR A 8 0.42 8.45 -0.35
C TYR A 8 0.67 7.04 -0.86
N LEU A 9 1.94 6.62 -0.88
CA LEU A 9 2.34 5.27 -1.25
C LEU A 9 2.62 4.46 0.01
N PHE A 10 2.09 3.26 0.04
CA PHE A 10 2.35 2.30 1.10
C PHE A 10 3.18 1.14 0.55
N THR A 11 4.11 0.65 1.37
CA THR A 11 4.87 -0.55 1.09
C THR A 11 5.04 -1.36 2.37
N THR A 12 4.82 -2.66 2.29
CA THR A 12 4.82 -3.57 3.43
C THR A 12 5.89 -4.65 3.33
N SER A 13 6.49 -4.81 2.14
CA SER A 13 7.54 -5.79 1.90
C SER A 13 8.58 -5.30 0.87
N ARG A 14 9.77 -5.94 0.91
CA ARG A 14 10.86 -5.67 -0.04
C ARG A 14 10.43 -5.87 -1.49
N ALA A 15 9.67 -6.92 -1.76
CA ALA A 15 9.19 -7.23 -3.11
C ALA A 15 8.30 -6.13 -3.67
N GLU A 16 7.35 -5.64 -2.87
CA GLU A 16 6.51 -4.51 -3.25
C GLU A 16 7.32 -3.25 -3.49
N PHE A 17 8.25 -2.93 -2.58
CA PHE A 17 9.06 -1.74 -2.72
C PHE A 17 9.90 -1.75 -3.99
N ALA A 18 10.47 -2.89 -4.37
CA ALA A 18 11.23 -3.01 -5.62
C ALA A 18 10.40 -2.62 -6.85
N LEU A 19 9.10 -2.96 -6.84
CA LEU A 19 8.18 -2.65 -7.92
C LEU A 19 7.70 -1.19 -7.92
N VAL A 20 7.45 -0.61 -6.74
CA VAL A 20 6.95 0.77 -6.63
C VAL A 20 8.05 1.84 -6.58
N ASN A 21 9.29 1.44 -6.40
CA ASN A 21 10.43 2.36 -6.27
C ASN A 21 10.55 3.30 -7.48
N TYR A 22 10.48 2.75 -8.68
CA TYR A 22 10.54 3.55 -9.91
C TYR A 22 9.37 4.54 -10.00
N LEU A 23 8.16 4.09 -9.69
CA LEU A 23 6.98 4.96 -9.66
C LEU A 23 7.16 6.11 -8.65
N LEU A 24 7.66 5.80 -7.45
CA LEU A 24 7.92 6.80 -6.42
C LEU A 24 8.92 7.85 -6.88
N HIS A 25 9.98 7.42 -7.58
CA HIS A 25 10.98 8.31 -8.14
C HIS A 25 10.38 9.24 -9.22
N GLU A 26 9.61 8.70 -10.17
CA GLU A 26 8.95 9.47 -11.23
C GLU A 26 7.91 10.46 -10.68
N LEU A 27 7.10 10.04 -9.72
CA LEU A 27 6.14 10.94 -9.07
C LEU A 27 6.83 12.13 -8.39
N ARG A 28 8.01 11.90 -7.77
CA ARG A 28 8.77 12.96 -7.09
C ARG A 28 9.41 13.98 -8.03
N LYS A 29 9.75 13.58 -9.25
CA LYS A 29 10.25 14.49 -10.28
C LYS A 29 9.19 15.50 -10.73
N ASN A 30 7.93 15.12 -10.70
CA ASN A 30 6.86 15.95 -11.18
C ASN A 30 6.33 16.88 -10.09
N LYS A 31 6.54 18.19 -10.24
CA LYS A 31 6.17 19.22 -9.26
C LYS A 31 4.67 19.33 -8.98
N ILE A 32 3.79 18.70 -9.79
CA ILE A 32 2.34 18.66 -9.53
C ILE A 32 1.99 17.73 -8.37
N PHE A 33 2.84 16.72 -8.08
CA PHE A 33 2.61 15.76 -7.02
C PHE A 33 3.32 16.12 -5.73
N ILE A 34 2.63 15.90 -4.61
CA ILE A 34 3.24 15.82 -3.28
C ILE A 34 3.15 14.36 -2.87
N THR A 35 4.30 13.68 -2.86
CA THR A 35 4.35 12.25 -2.61
C THR A 35 4.89 11.96 -1.22
N LYS A 36 4.17 11.15 -0.45
CA LYS A 36 4.59 10.68 0.87
C LYS A 36 4.67 9.15 0.87
N LEU A 37 5.79 8.61 1.35
CA LEU A 37 6.03 7.17 1.48
C LEU A 37 5.76 6.74 2.93
N ILE A 38 4.89 5.77 3.11
CA ILE A 38 4.62 5.10 4.38
C ILE A 38 5.12 3.68 4.28
N VAL A 39 5.89 3.26 5.26
CA VAL A 39 6.56 1.95 5.30
C VAL A 39 6.05 1.17 6.50
N GLY A 40 5.64 -0.07 6.28
CA GLY A 40 5.14 -0.97 7.32
C GLY A 40 5.56 -2.41 7.09
N GLY A 41 4.79 -3.35 7.64
CA GLY A 41 4.97 -4.77 7.42
C GLY A 41 6.36 -5.29 7.76
N THR A 42 6.89 -6.16 6.94
CA THR A 42 8.17 -6.85 7.14
C THR A 42 9.39 -5.96 7.02
N HIS A 43 9.27 -4.74 6.50
CA HIS A 43 10.40 -3.83 6.33
C HIS A 43 11.17 -3.51 7.63
N ASN A 44 10.49 -3.57 8.78
CA ASN A 44 11.08 -3.22 10.08
C ASN A 44 11.72 -4.42 10.79
N LEU A 45 11.52 -5.63 10.30
CA LEU A 45 11.94 -6.83 10.98
C LEU A 45 13.36 -7.25 10.62
N SER A 46 14.15 -7.61 11.64
CA SER A 46 15.55 -8.05 11.46
C SER A 46 15.66 -9.38 10.73
N ASN A 47 14.74 -10.31 10.97
CA ASN A 47 14.68 -11.61 10.28
C ASN A 47 14.30 -11.50 8.80
N TYR A 48 13.79 -10.35 8.36
CA TYR A 48 13.57 -10.03 6.94
C TYR A 48 14.59 -9.01 6.39
N GLY A 49 15.74 -8.87 7.07
CA GLY A 49 16.87 -8.05 6.61
C GLY A 49 16.76 -6.56 6.88
N LYS A 50 15.78 -6.09 7.69
CA LYS A 50 15.54 -4.65 7.97
C LYS A 50 15.57 -3.81 6.70
N THR A 51 14.84 -4.22 5.69
CA THR A 51 14.86 -3.62 4.35
C THR A 51 14.45 -2.15 4.30
N ILE A 52 13.99 -1.61 5.43
CA ILE A 52 13.81 -0.16 5.63
C ILE A 52 15.13 0.62 5.44
N ASN A 53 16.28 0.01 5.71
CA ASN A 53 17.57 0.64 5.47
C ASN A 53 17.84 0.77 3.97
N GLU A 54 17.53 -0.26 3.18
CA GLU A 54 17.64 -0.20 1.72
C GLU A 54 16.82 0.96 1.13
N ILE A 55 15.62 1.20 1.68
CA ILE A 55 14.77 2.33 1.26
C ILE A 55 15.46 3.67 1.52
N LYS A 56 16.11 3.81 2.69
CA LYS A 56 16.84 5.03 3.06
C LYS A 56 18.10 5.21 2.25
N ASP A 57 18.88 4.12 2.03
CA ASP A 57 20.13 4.12 1.28
C ASP A 57 19.90 4.50 -0.20
N GLN A 58 18.72 4.19 -0.74
CA GLN A 58 18.27 4.66 -2.05
C GLN A 58 17.82 6.13 -2.07
N GLY A 59 18.03 6.87 -0.98
CA GLY A 59 17.69 8.29 -0.88
C GLY A 59 16.21 8.61 -0.68
N HIS A 60 15.38 7.62 -0.35
CA HIS A 60 13.96 7.88 -0.15
C HIS A 60 13.65 8.43 1.24
N LYS A 61 13.06 9.63 1.28
CA LYS A 61 12.50 10.17 2.52
C LYS A 61 11.22 9.40 2.86
N ILE A 62 11.26 8.70 4.01
CA ILE A 62 10.10 8.02 4.59
C ILE A 62 9.31 9.04 5.41
N TYR A 63 8.01 9.15 5.14
CA TYR A 63 7.12 10.05 5.86
C TYR A 63 6.72 9.46 7.22
N LYS A 64 6.32 8.18 7.24
CA LYS A 64 5.90 7.48 8.45
C LYS A 64 6.32 6.01 8.39
N ILE A 65 6.66 5.46 9.54
CA ILE A 65 6.92 4.05 9.76
C ILE A 65 5.80 3.51 10.63
N LEU A 66 5.06 2.50 10.15
CA LEU A 66 4.09 1.74 10.93
C LEU A 66 4.83 0.65 11.69
N LYS A 67 4.61 0.53 12.99
CA LYS A 67 5.41 -0.32 13.87
C LYS A 67 4.66 -1.54 14.43
N SER A 68 3.42 -1.73 14.05
CA SER A 68 2.54 -2.74 14.64
C SER A 68 2.93 -4.16 14.27
N PHE A 69 3.59 -4.35 13.12
CA PHE A 69 3.89 -5.67 12.57
C PHE A 69 4.88 -6.45 13.43
N LYS A 70 4.55 -7.70 13.74
CA LYS A 70 5.38 -8.70 14.41
C LYS A 70 5.46 -9.95 13.53
N SER A 71 6.49 -10.75 13.72
CA SER A 71 6.80 -11.90 12.85
C SER A 71 5.93 -13.16 13.05
N ASN A 72 4.84 -13.08 13.78
CA ASN A 72 3.96 -14.22 14.01
C ASN A 72 2.86 -14.25 12.94
N ASP A 73 2.76 -15.36 12.23
CA ASP A 73 1.80 -15.57 11.15
C ASP A 73 0.53 -16.32 11.60
N ASP A 74 0.29 -16.44 12.91
CA ASP A 74 -0.95 -16.99 13.40
C ASP A 74 -2.12 -15.99 13.23
N PRO A 75 -3.35 -16.48 13.03
CA PRO A 75 -4.50 -15.63 12.75
C PRO A 75 -4.75 -14.52 13.79
N ASN A 76 -4.53 -14.79 15.07
CA ASN A 76 -4.74 -13.81 16.13
C ASN A 76 -3.71 -12.68 16.07
N SER A 77 -2.46 -13.01 15.79
CA SER A 77 -1.38 -12.03 15.62
C SER A 77 -1.63 -11.15 14.40
N ILE A 78 -2.08 -11.73 13.28
CA ILE A 78 -2.43 -11.00 12.05
C ILE A 78 -3.59 -10.03 12.32
N VAL A 79 -4.67 -10.49 12.96
CA VAL A 79 -5.83 -9.66 13.28
C VAL A 79 -5.44 -8.51 14.21
N ASN A 80 -4.65 -8.78 15.26
CA ASN A 80 -4.17 -7.75 16.18
C ASN A 80 -3.26 -6.73 15.49
N TYR A 81 -2.43 -7.17 14.58
CA TYR A 81 -1.61 -6.30 13.74
C TYR A 81 -2.51 -5.35 12.92
N ILE A 82 -3.45 -5.89 12.15
CA ILE A 82 -4.39 -5.10 11.31
C ILE A 82 -5.16 -4.10 12.19
N LYS A 83 -5.67 -4.54 13.35
CA LYS A 83 -6.36 -3.66 14.32
C LYS A 83 -5.51 -2.45 14.74
N ASN A 84 -4.25 -2.69 15.07
CA ASN A 84 -3.34 -1.62 15.51
C ASN A 84 -3.02 -0.65 14.35
N ASP A 85 -2.76 -1.19 13.16
CA ASP A 85 -2.47 -0.39 11.97
C ASP A 85 -3.67 0.44 11.53
N ILE A 86 -4.90 -0.04 11.70
CA ILE A 86 -6.10 0.76 11.45
C ILE A 86 -6.04 2.05 12.26
N GLY A 87 -5.69 1.99 13.54
CA GLY A 87 -5.57 3.16 14.40
C GLY A 87 -4.42 4.10 14.00
N GLU A 88 -3.24 3.57 13.68
CA GLU A 88 -2.11 4.39 13.24
C GLU A 88 -2.40 5.10 11.92
N ILE A 89 -3.01 4.42 10.95
CA ILE A 89 -3.35 4.98 9.64
C ILE A 89 -4.50 5.99 9.77
N ASN A 90 -5.50 5.72 10.62
CA ASN A 90 -6.57 6.68 10.91
C ASN A 90 -6.02 8.00 11.42
N ASN A 91 -5.03 7.97 12.31
CA ASN A 91 -4.37 9.18 12.80
C ASN A 91 -3.67 9.99 11.69
N ILE A 92 -3.16 9.32 10.67
CA ILE A 92 -2.59 10.00 9.50
C ILE A 92 -3.70 10.60 8.65
N PHE A 93 -4.72 9.82 8.31
CA PHE A 93 -5.80 10.21 7.40
C PHE A 93 -6.66 11.35 7.95
N SER A 94 -6.85 11.40 9.27
CA SER A 94 -7.59 12.46 9.94
C SER A 94 -6.88 13.81 9.92
N LYS A 95 -5.54 13.81 9.88
CA LYS A 95 -4.72 15.04 9.97
C LYS A 95 -4.21 15.53 8.62
N GLU A 96 -4.21 14.66 7.62
CA GLU A 96 -3.54 14.90 6.35
C GLU A 96 -4.54 15.05 5.19
N LYS A 97 -4.20 15.95 4.29
CA LYS A 97 -4.92 16.04 3.00
C LYS A 97 -4.35 14.97 2.07
N ILE A 98 -5.14 13.97 1.76
CA ILE A 98 -4.80 12.85 0.87
C ILE A 98 -5.77 12.86 -0.29
N ASP A 99 -5.26 12.93 -1.52
CA ASP A 99 -6.09 12.85 -2.72
C ASP A 99 -6.13 11.38 -3.22
N TYR A 100 -4.98 10.68 -3.19
CA TYR A 100 -4.85 9.30 -3.63
C TYR A 100 -3.98 8.47 -2.69
N VAL A 101 -4.33 7.20 -2.59
CA VAL A 101 -3.57 6.17 -1.87
C VAL A 101 -3.15 5.11 -2.88
N VAL A 102 -1.87 4.82 -2.98
CA VAL A 102 -1.34 3.77 -3.87
C VAL A 102 -1.07 2.52 -3.06
N ILE A 103 -1.66 1.41 -3.50
CA ILE A 103 -1.48 0.06 -2.95
C ILE A 103 -0.99 -0.84 -4.08
N PHE A 104 0.03 -1.65 -3.80
CA PHE A 104 0.53 -2.69 -4.69
C PHE A 104 0.16 -4.07 -4.16
N GLY A 105 -0.30 -4.96 -5.06
CA GLY A 105 -0.46 -6.39 -4.78
C GLY A 105 -1.65 -6.72 -3.88
N ASP A 106 -1.42 -7.61 -2.92
CA ASP A 106 -2.46 -8.40 -2.28
C ASP A 106 -2.17 -8.77 -0.83
N ARG A 107 -1.18 -8.19 -0.23
CA ARG A 107 -0.80 -8.54 1.14
C ARG A 107 -1.88 -8.13 2.15
N TYR A 108 -2.16 -8.99 3.12
CA TYR A 108 -3.16 -8.75 4.15
C TYR A 108 -2.88 -7.49 4.99
N GLU A 109 -1.62 -7.08 5.10
CA GLU A 109 -1.23 -5.84 5.78
C GLU A 109 -1.91 -4.61 5.17
N THR A 110 -2.24 -4.66 3.89
CA THR A 110 -2.88 -3.54 3.19
C THR A 110 -4.36 -3.36 3.54
N LEU A 111 -5.02 -4.34 4.15
CA LEU A 111 -6.43 -4.24 4.55
C LEU A 111 -6.69 -3.07 5.49
N SER A 112 -5.75 -2.78 6.40
CA SER A 112 -5.83 -1.61 7.28
C SER A 112 -5.87 -0.28 6.50
N ILE A 113 -5.14 -0.22 5.39
CA ILE A 113 -5.08 0.93 4.48
C ILE A 113 -6.40 1.05 3.71
N VAL A 114 -6.93 -0.07 3.21
CA VAL A 114 -8.19 -0.12 2.45
C VAL A 114 -9.36 0.36 3.30
N ILE A 115 -9.49 -0.18 4.53
CA ILE A 115 -10.54 0.22 5.47
C ILE A 115 -10.49 1.73 5.72
N ASN A 116 -9.32 2.27 6.05
CA ASN A 116 -9.16 3.70 6.26
C ASN A 116 -9.46 4.51 4.99
N SER A 117 -9.04 4.04 3.82
CA SER A 117 -9.30 4.73 2.56
C SER A 117 -10.79 4.85 2.27
N ILE A 118 -11.56 3.77 2.49
CA ILE A 118 -13.01 3.76 2.31
C ILE A 118 -13.68 4.72 3.31
N MET A 119 -13.35 4.60 4.61
CA MET A 119 -13.99 5.42 5.66
C MET A 119 -13.69 6.91 5.51
N HIS A 120 -12.48 7.27 5.10
CA HIS A 120 -12.08 8.66 4.85
C HIS A 120 -12.34 9.12 3.40
N GLN A 121 -13.02 8.30 2.58
CA GLN A 121 -13.35 8.60 1.17
C GLN A 121 -12.12 8.98 0.33
N LYS A 122 -11.00 8.27 0.55
CA LYS A 122 -9.77 8.45 -0.23
C LYS A 122 -9.76 7.51 -1.43
N LYS A 123 -9.34 8.03 -2.58
CA LYS A 123 -9.31 7.25 -3.82
C LYS A 123 -8.11 6.31 -3.81
N ILE A 124 -8.35 5.01 -3.92
CA ILE A 124 -7.31 4.00 -4.02
C ILE A 124 -6.89 3.85 -5.49
N ILE A 125 -5.58 3.79 -5.72
CA ILE A 125 -4.94 3.37 -6.95
C ILE A 125 -4.34 1.99 -6.68
N HIS A 126 -4.84 0.96 -7.35
CA HIS A 126 -4.39 -0.41 -7.16
C HIS A 126 -3.49 -0.86 -8.32
N LEU A 127 -2.26 -1.24 -7.99
CA LEU A 127 -1.28 -1.80 -8.92
C LEU A 127 -1.26 -3.33 -8.75
N GLY A 128 -1.33 -4.09 -9.85
CA GLY A 128 -1.38 -5.55 -9.82
C GLY A 128 -2.74 -6.12 -9.40
N GLY A 129 -3.82 -5.33 -9.54
CA GLY A 129 -5.18 -5.80 -9.29
C GLY A 129 -5.66 -6.80 -10.35
N GLY A 130 -6.65 -7.62 -9.95
CA GLY A 130 -7.25 -8.60 -10.85
C GLY A 130 -6.43 -9.86 -11.13
N GLU A 131 -5.20 -9.96 -10.68
CA GLU A 131 -4.39 -11.17 -10.76
C GLU A 131 -5.01 -12.30 -9.94
N ILE A 132 -4.65 -13.55 -10.26
CA ILE A 132 -5.16 -14.76 -9.59
C ILE A 132 -3.98 -15.43 -8.90
N THR A 133 -4.16 -15.74 -7.62
CA THR A 133 -3.22 -16.54 -6.84
C THR A 133 -4.02 -17.66 -6.16
N GLU A 134 -4.06 -18.83 -6.79
CA GLU A 134 -4.91 -19.92 -6.34
C GLU A 134 -4.51 -20.44 -4.96
N GLY A 135 -5.52 -20.78 -4.14
CA GLY A 135 -5.37 -21.52 -2.90
C GLY A 135 -4.84 -20.73 -1.71
N VAL A 136 -4.70 -19.41 -1.82
CA VAL A 136 -4.17 -18.57 -0.73
C VAL A 136 -5.08 -17.38 -0.41
N ILE A 137 -4.97 -16.88 0.83
CA ILE A 137 -5.71 -15.72 1.32
C ILE A 137 -5.46 -14.45 0.47
N ASP A 138 -4.29 -14.36 -0.15
CA ASP A 138 -3.87 -13.21 -0.96
C ASP A 138 -4.85 -12.92 -2.11
N ASP A 139 -5.42 -13.96 -2.76
CA ASP A 139 -6.43 -13.75 -3.81
C ASP A 139 -7.69 -13.06 -3.26
N GLN A 140 -8.13 -13.43 -2.06
CA GLN A 140 -9.27 -12.78 -1.40
C GLN A 140 -8.94 -11.31 -1.07
N VAL A 141 -7.76 -11.06 -0.51
CA VAL A 141 -7.29 -9.71 -0.18
C VAL A 141 -7.19 -8.87 -1.46
N ARG A 142 -6.59 -9.40 -2.52
CA ARG A 142 -6.48 -8.72 -3.82
C ARG A 142 -7.85 -8.34 -4.38
N ASN A 143 -8.82 -9.24 -4.30
CA ASN A 143 -10.18 -8.98 -4.78
C ASN A 143 -10.87 -7.87 -3.96
N ILE A 144 -10.66 -7.83 -2.64
CA ILE A 144 -11.15 -6.75 -1.78
C ILE A 144 -10.52 -5.40 -2.19
N ILE A 145 -9.21 -5.35 -2.37
CA ILE A 145 -8.50 -4.12 -2.78
C ILE A 145 -8.98 -3.68 -4.17
N THR A 146 -9.04 -4.63 -5.11
CA THR A 146 -9.50 -4.37 -6.49
C THR A 146 -10.90 -3.77 -6.47
N LYS A 147 -11.84 -4.33 -5.70
CA LYS A 147 -13.22 -3.84 -5.63
C LYS A 147 -13.34 -2.46 -4.97
N ALA A 148 -12.45 -2.15 -4.04
CA ALA A 148 -12.39 -0.85 -3.36
C ALA A 148 -11.64 0.23 -4.17
N ALA A 149 -10.88 -0.16 -5.17
CA ALA A 149 -10.04 0.77 -5.92
C ALA A 149 -10.82 1.67 -6.88
N TYR A 150 -10.36 2.91 -7.02
CA TYR A 150 -10.88 3.89 -7.96
C TYR A 150 -10.17 3.82 -9.32
N TYR A 151 -8.85 3.58 -9.31
CA TYR A 151 -8.04 3.36 -10.50
C TYR A 151 -7.29 2.04 -10.40
N HIS A 152 -7.18 1.36 -11.54
CA HIS A 152 -6.56 0.06 -11.67
C HIS A 152 -5.41 0.09 -12.67
N PHE A 153 -4.29 -0.52 -12.30
CA PHE A 153 -3.14 -0.75 -13.17
C PHE A 153 -2.81 -2.26 -13.16
N PRO A 154 -3.57 -3.04 -13.94
CA PRO A 154 -3.32 -4.48 -14.07
C PRO A 154 -2.07 -4.75 -14.88
N SER A 155 -1.42 -5.90 -14.65
CA SER A 155 -0.20 -6.30 -15.34
C SER A 155 -0.42 -6.82 -16.78
N SER A 156 -1.67 -7.09 -17.17
CA SER A 156 -2.00 -7.58 -18.51
C SER A 156 -3.44 -7.25 -18.92
N GLU A 157 -3.72 -7.36 -20.23
CA GLU A 157 -5.08 -7.23 -20.78
C GLU A 157 -6.03 -8.32 -20.27
N PHE A 158 -5.51 -9.51 -19.94
CA PHE A 158 -6.31 -10.57 -19.32
C PHE A 158 -6.87 -10.13 -17.97
N TYR A 159 -6.02 -9.61 -17.09
CA TYR A 159 -6.43 -9.13 -15.76
C TYR A 159 -7.28 -7.85 -15.83
N LYS A 160 -7.04 -6.99 -16.82
CA LYS A 160 -7.92 -5.85 -17.10
C LYS A 160 -9.34 -6.30 -17.42
N LYS A 161 -9.52 -7.30 -18.30
CA LYS A 161 -10.84 -7.86 -18.61
C LYS A 161 -11.50 -8.43 -17.35
N ARG A 162 -10.72 -9.13 -16.52
CA ARG A 162 -11.24 -9.66 -15.25
C ARG A 162 -11.77 -8.55 -14.34
N ILE A 163 -11.01 -7.46 -14.17
CA ILE A 163 -11.42 -6.30 -13.34
C ILE A 163 -12.72 -5.68 -13.87
N ILE A 164 -12.86 -5.54 -15.20
CA ILE A 164 -14.07 -4.97 -15.81
C ILE A 164 -15.30 -5.82 -15.50
N ASN A 165 -15.13 -7.15 -15.37
CA ASN A 165 -16.21 -8.10 -15.10
C ASN A 165 -16.45 -8.32 -13.57
N MET A 166 -15.69 -7.70 -12.69
CA MET A 166 -15.88 -7.72 -11.23
C MET A 166 -16.89 -6.65 -10.78
#